data_0526ab21852d65c0c2185e4951913a83
#
_entry.id   0526ab21852d65c0c2185e4951913a83
#
_cell.length_a   1.000
_cell.length_b   1.000
_cell.length_c   1.000
_cell.angle_alpha   90.00
_cell.angle_beta   90.00
_cell.angle_gamma   90.00
#
_symmetry.space_group_name_H-M   'P 1'
#
loop_
_entity.id
_entity.type
_entity.pdbx_description
1 polymer ?
#
loop_
_entity_poly.entity_id
_entity_poly.type
_entity_poly.pdbx_seq_one_letter_code
_entity_poly.pdbx_strand_id
1 'polypeptide(L)'
;FLFTLAGSVLTLLGLLAIVVWNANQWNGGTWTFSIPDLSTNLRLAASEGNLPVKFQLMVFLALFAGFAIKVPLFPLHTWLPLAHVQAPAAGSVMLAGVLLKIGTYGFVRFGILMLPDAILHPGIQVVPNVVASVFPWVSTGTVFVYPWLLSLAVIGIVYGALVALAQDDFKRLIA
;
A
#
# COMPACT_ATOMS: atom_id res chain seq x y z
N PHE A 1 -12.23 10.98 9.93
CA PHE A 1 -11.90 11.94 8.87
C PHE A 1 -10.42 12.32 8.84
N LEU A 2 -9.84 12.85 9.93
CA LEU A 2 -8.43 13.25 10.00
C LEU A 2 -7.47 12.12 9.66
N PHE A 3 -7.75 10.90 10.10
CA PHE A 3 -6.94 9.73 9.84
C PHE A 3 -6.87 9.38 8.34
N THR A 4 -8.01 9.37 7.66
CA THR A 4 -8.07 9.12 6.22
C THR A 4 -7.51 10.28 5.39
N LEU A 5 -7.64 11.51 5.89
CA LEU A 5 -7.04 12.70 5.29
C LEU A 5 -5.51 12.62 5.32
N ALA A 6 -4.94 12.30 6.48
CA ALA A 6 -3.48 12.13 6.63
C ALA A 6 -2.94 11.08 5.66
N GLY A 7 -3.61 9.92 5.52
CA GLY A 7 -3.26 8.91 4.54
C GLY A 7 -3.32 9.42 3.10
N SER A 8 -4.33 10.23 2.77
CA SER A 8 -4.46 10.80 1.42
C SER A 8 -3.36 11.82 1.10
N VAL A 9 -2.94 12.61 2.07
CA VAL A 9 -1.81 13.53 1.91
C VAL A 9 -0.51 12.77 1.67
N LEU A 10 -0.26 11.69 2.40
CA LEU A 10 0.92 10.85 2.18
C LEU A 10 0.94 10.21 0.78
N THR A 11 -0.20 9.69 0.30
CA THR A 11 -0.29 9.19 -1.09
C THR A 11 -0.03 10.28 -2.11
N LEU A 12 -0.58 11.48 -1.91
CA LEU A 12 -0.36 12.62 -2.81
C LEU A 12 1.12 13.00 -2.86
N LEU A 13 1.78 13.09 -1.70
CA LEU A 13 3.21 13.39 -1.62
C LEU A 13 4.04 12.31 -2.32
N GLY A 14 3.71 11.04 -2.17
CA GLY A 14 4.36 9.94 -2.87
C GLY A 14 4.22 10.06 -4.39
N LEU A 15 3.02 10.36 -4.90
CA LEU A 15 2.79 10.54 -6.33
C LEU A 15 3.52 11.78 -6.87
N LEU A 16 3.49 12.89 -6.15
CA LEU A 16 4.23 14.09 -6.55
C LEU A 16 5.74 13.84 -6.57
N ALA A 17 6.27 13.09 -5.60
CA ALA A 17 7.69 12.73 -5.59
C ALA A 17 8.10 11.96 -6.85
N ILE A 18 7.26 11.02 -7.33
CA ILE A 18 7.47 10.30 -8.60
C ILE A 18 7.53 11.27 -9.77
N VAL A 19 6.56 12.18 -9.88
CA VAL A 19 6.46 13.15 -10.99
C VAL A 19 7.67 14.08 -10.99
N VAL A 20 8.04 14.62 -9.83
CA VAL A 20 9.21 15.50 -9.67
C VAL A 20 10.49 14.78 -10.04
N TRP A 21 10.68 13.55 -9.57
CA TRP A 21 11.85 12.75 -9.90
C TRP A 21 11.94 12.49 -11.41
N ASN A 22 10.82 12.07 -12.02
CA ASN A 22 10.76 11.81 -13.46
C ASN A 22 11.08 13.05 -14.30
N ALA A 23 10.54 14.21 -13.92
CA ALA A 23 10.82 15.46 -14.63
C ALA A 23 12.29 15.88 -14.53
N ASN A 24 12.88 15.80 -13.34
CA ASN A 24 14.24 16.32 -13.09
C ASN A 24 15.34 15.36 -13.53
N GLN A 25 15.15 14.07 -13.39
CA GLN A 25 16.22 13.09 -13.58
C GLN A 25 16.11 12.32 -14.90
N TRP A 26 14.91 12.16 -15.43
CA TRP A 26 14.69 11.28 -16.58
C TRP A 26 14.19 12.02 -17.83
N ASN A 27 13.25 12.93 -17.67
CA ASN A 27 12.50 13.51 -18.80
C ASN A 27 12.96 14.93 -19.19
N GLY A 28 14.22 15.29 -18.88
CA GLY A 28 14.82 16.55 -19.31
C GLY A 28 14.05 17.82 -18.87
N GLY A 29 13.39 17.80 -17.71
CA GLY A 29 12.60 18.92 -17.18
C GLY A 29 11.14 18.97 -17.63
N THR A 30 10.69 18.02 -18.45
CA THR A 30 9.28 17.98 -18.89
C THR A 30 8.41 17.27 -17.87
N TRP A 31 7.33 17.95 -17.44
CA TRP A 31 6.39 17.43 -16.48
C TRP A 31 5.33 16.57 -17.16
N THR A 32 5.14 15.36 -16.68
CA THR A 32 4.06 14.48 -17.12
C THR A 32 3.31 13.90 -15.93
N PHE A 33 1.98 13.85 -16.05
CA PHE A 33 1.09 13.18 -15.12
C PHE A 33 0.44 11.94 -15.75
N SER A 34 0.89 11.57 -16.94
CA SER A 34 0.46 10.36 -17.64
C SER A 34 0.96 9.13 -16.89
N ILE A 35 0.03 8.33 -16.37
CA ILE A 35 0.35 7.10 -15.64
C ILE A 35 1.13 6.09 -16.49
N PRO A 36 0.75 5.84 -17.78
CA PRO A 36 1.53 4.97 -18.66
C PRO A 36 2.97 5.43 -18.84
N ASP A 37 3.18 6.73 -19.12
CA ASP A 37 4.53 7.28 -19.36
C ASP A 37 5.37 7.21 -18.09
N LEU A 38 4.82 7.58 -16.93
CA LEU A 38 5.50 7.46 -15.64
C LEU A 38 5.90 6.02 -15.35
N SER A 39 4.99 5.06 -15.58
CA SER A 39 5.27 3.64 -15.34
C SER A 39 6.37 3.09 -16.24
N THR A 40 6.39 3.52 -17.50
CA THR A 40 7.41 3.12 -18.48
C THR A 40 8.77 3.73 -18.12
N ASN A 41 8.79 5.03 -17.84
CA ASN A 41 10.01 5.75 -17.49
C ASN A 41 10.64 5.23 -16.19
N LEU A 42 9.84 4.96 -15.14
CA LEU A 42 10.38 4.41 -13.90
C LEU A 42 10.94 3.00 -14.07
N ARG A 43 10.28 2.16 -14.87
CA ARG A 43 10.79 0.80 -15.16
C ARG A 43 12.09 0.84 -15.94
N LEU A 44 12.20 1.71 -16.95
CA LEU A 44 13.44 1.90 -17.71
C LEU A 44 14.56 2.42 -16.79
N ALA A 45 14.26 3.44 -15.98
CA ALA A 45 15.21 3.99 -15.03
C ALA A 45 15.67 2.96 -13.98
N ALA A 46 14.77 2.08 -13.54
CA ALA A 46 15.12 0.99 -12.64
C ALA A 46 16.01 -0.06 -13.32
N SER A 47 15.69 -0.45 -14.56
CA SER A 47 16.50 -1.43 -15.32
C SER A 47 17.91 -0.92 -15.66
N GLU A 48 18.08 0.40 -15.82
CA GLU A 48 19.37 1.05 -16.04
C GLU A 48 20.13 1.35 -14.73
N GLY A 49 19.53 1.09 -13.57
CA GLY A 49 20.13 1.38 -12.27
C GLY A 49 20.15 2.88 -11.89
N ASN A 50 19.49 3.73 -12.66
CA ASN A 50 19.42 5.17 -12.45
C ASN A 50 18.42 5.58 -11.36
N LEU A 51 17.51 4.68 -10.97
CA LEU A 51 16.51 4.95 -9.94
C LEU A 51 16.99 4.45 -8.57
N PRO A 52 17.33 5.34 -7.62
CA PRO A 52 17.87 4.93 -6.32
C PRO A 52 16.87 4.08 -5.54
N VAL A 53 17.29 2.91 -5.05
CA VAL A 53 16.44 2.00 -4.28
C VAL A 53 15.87 2.66 -3.01
N LYS A 54 16.66 3.52 -2.36
CA LYS A 54 16.18 4.28 -1.18
C LYS A 54 15.02 5.22 -1.53
N PHE A 55 15.06 5.85 -2.70
CA PHE A 55 13.97 6.69 -3.18
C PHE A 55 12.73 5.86 -3.45
N GLN A 56 12.87 4.73 -4.16
CA GLN A 56 11.75 3.81 -4.42
C GLN A 56 11.10 3.35 -3.11
N LEU A 57 11.91 2.99 -2.10
CA LEU A 57 11.41 2.57 -0.80
C LEU A 57 10.64 3.68 -0.06
N MET A 58 11.18 4.90 -0.03
CA MET A 58 10.50 6.02 0.63
C MET A 58 9.17 6.34 -0.03
N VAL A 59 9.14 6.38 -1.36
CA VAL A 59 7.92 6.62 -2.13
C VAL A 59 6.93 5.47 -1.93
N PHE A 60 7.41 4.22 -1.98
CA PHE A 60 6.57 3.05 -1.71
C PHE A 60 5.94 3.11 -0.32
N LEU A 61 6.70 3.44 0.72
CA LEU A 61 6.18 3.55 2.09
C LEU A 61 5.14 4.67 2.22
N ALA A 62 5.35 5.81 1.56
CA ALA A 62 4.38 6.90 1.55
C ALA A 62 3.06 6.48 0.87
N LEU A 63 3.13 5.83 -0.28
CA LEU A 63 1.98 5.28 -1.00
C LEU A 63 1.31 4.17 -0.18
N PHE A 64 2.11 3.25 0.37
CA PHE A 64 1.62 2.16 1.20
C PHE A 64 0.88 2.65 2.43
N ALA A 65 1.41 3.62 3.16
CA ALA A 65 0.75 4.17 4.34
C ALA A 65 -0.64 4.71 4.02
N GLY A 66 -0.77 5.45 2.93
CA GLY A 66 -2.07 5.98 2.52
C GLY A 66 -3.04 4.93 1.97
N PHE A 67 -2.54 3.96 1.22
CA PHE A 67 -3.39 2.87 0.72
C PHE A 67 -3.75 1.87 1.82
N ALA A 68 -2.85 1.60 2.78
CA ALA A 68 -3.11 0.73 3.92
C ALA A 68 -4.22 1.27 4.84
N ILE A 69 -4.35 2.58 4.94
CA ILE A 69 -5.47 3.21 5.64
C ILE A 69 -6.77 3.00 4.88
N LYS A 70 -6.76 3.14 3.54
CA LYS A 70 -7.95 2.98 2.69
C LYS A 70 -8.38 1.52 2.53
N VAL A 71 -7.43 0.59 2.41
CA VAL A 71 -7.66 -0.88 2.28
C VAL A 71 -7.90 -1.56 3.62
N PRO A 72 -8.09 -0.86 4.68
CA PRO A 72 -8.01 -1.13 6.11
C PRO A 72 -7.14 -2.35 6.48
N LEU A 73 -5.84 -2.24 6.23
CA LEU A 73 -4.89 -3.25 6.68
C LEU A 73 -4.71 -3.21 8.19
N PHE A 74 -4.48 -4.37 8.81
CA PHE A 74 -4.11 -4.42 10.22
C PHE A 74 -2.80 -3.65 10.46
N PRO A 75 -2.71 -2.78 11.49
CA PRO A 75 -3.67 -2.40 12.52
C PRO A 75 -4.56 -1.17 12.16
N LEU A 76 -4.51 -0.66 10.93
CA LEU A 76 -5.15 0.60 10.49
C LEU A 76 -6.65 0.45 10.12
N HIS A 77 -7.26 -0.69 10.42
CA HIS A 77 -8.62 -1.06 10.00
C HIS A 77 -9.74 -0.57 10.93
N THR A 78 -9.40 -0.09 12.12
CA THR A 78 -10.37 0.18 13.21
C THR A 78 -11.44 1.23 12.87
N TRP A 79 -11.19 2.09 11.90
CA TRP A 79 -12.13 3.13 11.46
C TRP A 79 -13.31 2.56 10.64
N LEU A 80 -13.10 1.42 9.95
CA LEU A 80 -14.07 0.87 8.99
C LEU A 80 -15.38 0.39 9.66
N PRO A 81 -15.35 -0.46 10.72
CA PRO A 81 -16.56 -0.90 11.39
C PRO A 81 -17.37 0.28 11.96
N LEU A 82 -16.68 1.27 12.55
CA LEU A 82 -17.33 2.46 13.10
C LEU A 82 -18.04 3.28 12.02
N ALA A 83 -17.40 3.46 10.87
CA ALA A 83 -17.98 4.16 9.74
C ALA A 83 -19.22 3.44 9.19
N HIS A 84 -19.14 2.12 8.99
CA HIS A 84 -20.26 1.32 8.47
C HIS A 84 -21.46 1.28 9.40
N VAL A 85 -21.24 1.19 10.70
CA VAL A 85 -22.36 1.14 11.69
C VAL A 85 -23.16 2.45 11.68
N GLN A 86 -22.48 3.58 11.59
CA GLN A 86 -23.11 4.91 11.63
C GLN A 86 -23.65 5.39 10.26
N ALA A 87 -23.09 4.86 9.17
CA ALA A 87 -23.50 5.27 7.82
C ALA A 87 -24.90 4.73 7.44
N PRO A 88 -25.68 5.48 6.66
CA PRO A 88 -26.87 4.95 6.01
C PRO A 88 -26.48 3.85 5.02
N ALA A 89 -27.43 2.96 4.64
CA ALA A 89 -27.17 1.83 3.75
C ALA A 89 -26.50 2.24 2.42
N ALA A 90 -26.97 3.32 1.80
CA ALA A 90 -26.39 3.85 0.57
C ALA A 90 -24.92 4.28 0.75
N GLY A 91 -24.59 4.92 1.88
CA GLY A 91 -23.21 5.31 2.22
C GLY A 91 -22.29 4.10 2.41
N SER A 92 -22.79 3.05 3.08
CA SER A 92 -22.05 1.79 3.27
C SER A 92 -21.77 1.07 1.94
N VAL A 93 -22.72 1.07 1.00
CA VAL A 93 -22.54 0.47 -0.34
C VAL A 93 -21.46 1.23 -1.12
N MET A 94 -21.49 2.56 -1.12
CA MET A 94 -20.46 3.36 -1.79
C MET A 94 -19.08 3.20 -1.15
N LEU A 95 -19.01 3.12 0.16
CA LEU A 95 -17.76 2.91 0.88
C LEU A 95 -17.15 1.55 0.52
N ALA A 96 -17.90 0.47 0.64
CA ALA A 96 -17.42 -0.89 0.36
C ALA A 96 -17.21 -1.15 -1.14
N GLY A 97 -18.13 -0.68 -1.99
CA GLY A 97 -18.11 -0.95 -3.43
C GLY A 97 -17.07 -0.16 -4.20
N VAL A 98 -16.81 1.09 -3.84
CA VAL A 98 -15.95 2.00 -4.61
C VAL A 98 -14.72 2.44 -3.82
N LEU A 99 -14.90 3.03 -2.63
CA LEU A 99 -13.79 3.70 -1.94
C LEU A 99 -12.70 2.73 -1.49
N LEU A 100 -13.04 1.56 -0.99
CA LEU A 100 -12.05 0.53 -0.64
C LEU A 100 -11.34 -0.01 -1.88
N LYS A 101 -12.04 -0.17 -2.99
CA LYS A 101 -11.47 -0.67 -4.25
C LYS A 101 -10.47 0.30 -4.88
N ILE A 102 -10.65 1.61 -4.72
CA ILE A 102 -9.68 2.62 -5.14
C ILE A 102 -8.34 2.42 -4.42
N GLY A 103 -8.36 2.11 -3.12
CA GLY A 103 -7.15 1.81 -2.35
C GLY A 103 -6.41 0.58 -2.90
N THR A 104 -7.11 -0.51 -3.13
CA THR A 104 -6.54 -1.75 -3.70
C THR A 104 -6.00 -1.53 -5.11
N TYR A 105 -6.78 -0.85 -5.97
CA TYR A 105 -6.35 -0.50 -7.32
C TYR A 105 -5.08 0.36 -7.30
N GLY A 106 -5.07 1.40 -6.46
CA GLY A 106 -3.91 2.29 -6.34
C GLY A 106 -2.68 1.56 -5.83
N PHE A 107 -2.83 0.65 -4.89
CA PHE A 107 -1.73 -0.16 -4.37
C PHE A 107 -1.09 -1.04 -5.46
N VAL A 108 -1.90 -1.72 -6.27
CA VAL A 108 -1.40 -2.54 -7.39
C VAL A 108 -0.78 -1.64 -8.47
N ARG A 109 -1.48 -0.58 -8.86
CA ARG A 109 -1.09 0.26 -10.00
C ARG A 109 0.16 1.10 -9.74
N PHE A 110 0.23 1.72 -8.57
CA PHE A 110 1.33 2.63 -8.22
C PHE A 110 2.40 1.94 -7.36
N GLY A 111 2.01 1.12 -6.40
CA GLY A 111 2.96 0.44 -5.52
C GLY A 111 3.72 -0.68 -6.23
N ILE A 112 3.00 -1.66 -6.76
CA ILE A 112 3.63 -2.87 -7.31
C ILE A 112 4.20 -2.62 -8.71
N LEU A 113 3.42 -2.00 -9.60
CA LEU A 113 3.80 -1.88 -11.00
C LEU A 113 4.83 -0.80 -11.29
N MET A 114 4.87 0.30 -10.52
CA MET A 114 5.80 1.40 -10.74
C MET A 114 7.11 1.28 -9.96
N LEU A 115 7.12 0.57 -8.83
CA LEU A 115 8.26 0.49 -7.91
C LEU A 115 8.66 -0.97 -7.64
N PRO A 116 9.06 -1.74 -8.68
CA PRO A 116 9.34 -3.17 -8.53
C PRO A 116 10.50 -3.45 -7.58
N ASP A 117 11.55 -2.63 -7.60
CA ASP A 117 12.73 -2.83 -6.76
C ASP A 117 12.46 -2.53 -5.28
N ALA A 118 11.51 -1.64 -4.96
CA ALA A 118 11.11 -1.41 -3.58
C ALA A 118 10.54 -2.69 -2.93
N ILE A 119 9.95 -3.57 -3.74
CA ILE A 119 9.32 -4.81 -3.29
C ILE A 119 10.27 -5.99 -3.38
N LEU A 120 11.07 -6.07 -4.46
CA LEU A 120 11.84 -7.25 -4.84
C LEU A 120 13.35 -7.13 -4.58
N HIS A 121 13.87 -5.95 -4.20
CA HIS A 121 15.32 -5.75 -4.10
C HIS A 121 15.95 -6.51 -2.93
N PRO A 122 16.99 -7.34 -3.16
CA PRO A 122 17.60 -8.21 -2.14
C PRO A 122 18.43 -7.48 -1.07
N GLY A 123 18.58 -6.16 -1.15
CA GLY A 123 19.46 -5.39 -0.28
C GLY A 123 18.80 -4.65 0.89
N ILE A 124 17.48 -4.64 0.98
CA ILE A 124 16.78 -3.90 2.04
C ILE A 124 16.23 -4.89 3.05
N GLN A 125 16.98 -5.19 4.10
CA GLN A 125 16.51 -5.99 5.24
C GLN A 125 15.57 -5.14 6.12
N VAL A 126 14.28 -5.12 5.79
CA VAL A 126 13.25 -4.48 6.63
C VAL A 126 12.63 -5.49 7.62
N VAL A 127 12.84 -6.78 7.40
CA VAL A 127 12.28 -7.83 8.25
C VAL A 127 13.30 -8.22 9.32
N PRO A 128 12.98 -8.07 10.61
CA PRO A 128 13.80 -8.62 11.67
C PRO A 128 13.93 -10.15 11.51
N ASN A 129 15.11 -10.69 11.81
CA ASN A 129 15.39 -12.14 11.80
C ASN A 129 14.36 -12.98 12.58
N VAL A 130 13.62 -12.35 13.49
CA VAL A 130 12.52 -12.95 14.27
C VAL A 130 11.38 -13.46 13.37
N VAL A 131 11.04 -12.76 12.28
CA VAL A 131 9.96 -13.22 11.36
C VAL A 131 10.41 -14.41 10.54
N ALA A 132 11.68 -14.44 10.15
CA ALA A 132 12.26 -15.59 9.43
C ALA A 132 12.36 -16.86 10.30
N SER A 133 12.51 -16.71 11.62
CA SER A 133 12.53 -17.85 12.55
C SER A 133 11.14 -18.45 12.81
N VAL A 134 10.09 -17.64 12.71
CA VAL A 134 8.70 -18.08 12.89
C VAL A 134 8.12 -18.67 11.60
N PHE A 135 8.58 -18.18 10.44
CA PHE A 135 8.13 -18.63 9.12
C PHE A 135 9.32 -19.07 8.25
N PRO A 136 9.78 -20.32 8.38
CA PRO A 136 10.99 -20.83 7.69
C PRO A 136 10.94 -20.79 6.15
N TRP A 137 9.73 -20.74 5.57
CA TRP A 137 9.54 -20.61 4.12
C TRP A 137 9.76 -19.17 3.61
N VAL A 138 9.87 -18.19 4.50
CA VAL A 138 10.27 -16.83 4.15
C VAL A 138 11.77 -16.79 4.03
N SER A 139 12.30 -17.06 2.83
CA SER A 139 13.74 -17.07 2.60
C SER A 139 14.35 -15.71 2.94
N THR A 140 15.34 -15.71 3.79
CA THR A 140 16.07 -14.53 4.29
C THR A 140 16.90 -13.81 3.20
N GLY A 141 16.83 -14.27 1.96
CA GLY A 141 17.76 -13.86 0.92
C GLY A 141 17.26 -12.88 -0.13
N THR A 142 15.96 -12.76 -0.39
CA THR A 142 15.57 -12.14 -1.67
C THR A 142 14.31 -11.26 -1.69
N VAL A 143 13.52 -11.18 -0.60
CA VAL A 143 12.24 -10.42 -0.70
C VAL A 143 11.89 -9.80 0.64
N PHE A 144 11.95 -8.46 0.74
CA PHE A 144 11.90 -7.81 2.05
C PHE A 144 10.60 -7.07 2.36
N VAL A 145 9.95 -6.48 1.39
CA VAL A 145 8.64 -5.84 1.58
C VAL A 145 7.51 -6.86 1.35
N TYR A 146 7.71 -7.78 0.41
CA TYR A 146 6.70 -8.77 0.04
C TYR A 146 6.28 -9.71 1.19
N PRO A 147 7.18 -10.36 1.95
CA PRO A 147 6.76 -11.18 3.10
C PRO A 147 6.13 -10.35 4.22
N TRP A 148 6.51 -9.10 4.36
CA TRP A 148 5.89 -8.23 5.35
C TRP A 148 4.43 -7.92 5.00
N LEU A 149 4.16 -7.63 3.73
CA LEU A 149 2.82 -7.44 3.22
C LEU A 149 1.97 -8.71 3.37
N LEU A 150 2.53 -9.87 3.02
CA LEU A 150 1.86 -11.17 3.20
C LEU A 150 1.56 -11.45 4.68
N SER A 151 2.51 -11.19 5.57
CA SER A 151 2.31 -11.37 7.01
C SER A 151 1.18 -10.49 7.54
N LEU A 152 1.15 -9.21 7.15
CA LEU A 152 0.06 -8.31 7.51
C LEU A 152 -1.29 -8.77 6.95
N ALA A 153 -1.31 -9.28 5.72
CA ALA A 153 -2.52 -9.82 5.11
C ALA A 153 -3.04 -11.06 5.86
N VAL A 154 -2.15 -12.00 6.19
CA VAL A 154 -2.50 -13.21 6.96
C VAL A 154 -2.99 -12.85 8.37
N ILE A 155 -2.29 -11.96 9.07
CA ILE A 155 -2.71 -11.46 10.38
C ILE A 155 -4.10 -10.81 10.27
N GLY A 156 -4.32 -9.99 9.23
CA GLY A 156 -5.61 -9.34 8.98
C GLY A 156 -6.75 -10.33 8.77
N ILE A 157 -6.52 -11.41 8.02
CA ILE A 157 -7.51 -12.47 7.79
C ILE A 157 -7.86 -13.20 9.09
N VAL A 158 -6.85 -13.67 9.82
CA VAL A 158 -7.06 -14.41 11.07
C VAL A 158 -7.70 -13.52 12.13
N TYR A 159 -7.18 -12.32 12.33
CA TYR A 159 -7.72 -11.36 13.28
C TYR A 159 -9.15 -10.96 12.92
N GLY A 160 -9.43 -10.64 11.64
CA GLY A 160 -10.76 -10.28 11.16
C GLY A 160 -11.77 -11.42 11.38
N ALA A 161 -11.39 -12.66 11.11
CA ALA A 161 -12.24 -13.82 11.36
C ALA A 161 -12.60 -13.99 12.85
N LEU A 162 -11.61 -13.82 13.75
CA LEU A 162 -11.83 -13.89 15.19
C LEU A 162 -12.73 -12.76 15.71
N VAL A 163 -12.53 -11.55 15.21
CA VAL A 163 -13.37 -10.40 15.56
C VAL A 163 -14.79 -10.58 15.05
N ALA A 164 -14.96 -11.11 13.83
CA ALA A 164 -16.27 -11.39 13.27
C ALA A 164 -17.06 -12.40 14.14
N LEU A 165 -16.40 -13.45 14.65
CA LEU A 165 -17.03 -14.43 15.56
C LEU A 165 -17.52 -13.81 16.88
N ALA A 166 -16.93 -12.71 17.32
CA ALA A 166 -17.27 -12.02 18.56
C ALA A 166 -18.34 -10.92 18.39
N GLN A 167 -18.89 -10.72 17.18
CA GLN A 167 -19.89 -9.68 16.94
C GLN A 167 -21.29 -10.19 17.15
N ASP A 168 -22.07 -9.45 17.92
CA ASP A 168 -23.51 -9.72 18.15
C ASP A 168 -24.40 -9.00 17.11
N ASP A 169 -23.90 -7.89 16.54
CA ASP A 169 -24.63 -7.09 15.55
C ASP A 169 -24.34 -7.54 14.12
N PHE A 170 -25.38 -7.87 13.35
CA PHE A 170 -25.27 -8.28 11.95
C PHE A 170 -24.57 -7.23 11.07
N LYS A 171 -24.81 -5.93 11.32
CA LYS A 171 -24.16 -4.85 10.57
C LYS A 171 -22.66 -4.74 10.88
N ARG A 172 -22.26 -5.02 12.13
CA ARG A 172 -20.85 -5.09 12.52
C ARG A 172 -20.15 -6.34 12.00
N LEU A 173 -20.89 -7.45 11.90
CA LEU A 173 -20.36 -8.69 11.34
C LEU A 173 -19.98 -8.54 9.86
N ILE A 174 -20.79 -7.81 9.08
CA ILE A 174 -20.55 -7.59 7.64
C ILE A 174 -19.45 -6.53 7.39
N ALA A 175 -19.28 -5.59 8.29
CA ALA A 175 -18.28 -4.51 8.17
C ALA A 175 -16.86 -5.00 8.45
#